data_b64ba0d9868773da73f60b0a70ff3848
#
_entry.id   b64ba0d9868773da73f60b0a70ff3848
#
_cell.length_a   1.000
_cell.length_b   1.000
_cell.length_c   1.000
_cell.angle_alpha   90.00
_cell.angle_beta   90.00
_cell.angle_gamma   90.00
#
_symmetry.space_group_name_H-M   'P 1'
#
loop_
_entity.id
_entity.type
_entity.pdbx_description
1 polymer ?
#
loop_
_entity_poly.entity_id
_entity_poly.type
_entity_poly.pdbx_seq_one_letter_code
_entity_poly.pdbx_strand_id
1 'polypeptide(L)'
;MSKPVEILSPGQLKSLLFSSTGVVVDYWCGPCKQIAPIYEGLSTKYSRPNAVTFAKVNTDSQQAIAQQYNITAMPTFIYFENGKEHTRIKGVDTAKLNSLINRWTALTPLSENNGEGSSSGAWIGASLPRGYRDVTDQVDVRGLDILNIDSNFGTGRTLFDSAKPSSLGSGKAKATGSAAAGKDWVETDTDAQLMFFVPFTSTLKLHTVQITSLPPPADEDDDEAPVRPKTIHFYTNRAHNLGFEEAEDIPATQTVELSPSDWDEETGTAKIELRFVKFQNITSIVIFVVDGENDSEKTRIDRIKLIGESGEKREMGKLEKIGDDQD
;
A
#
# COMPACT_ATOMS: atom_id res chain seq x y z
N MET A 1 24.34 -8.24 -0.77
CA MET A 1 24.50 -7.84 0.65
C MET A 1 25.09 -6.44 0.66
N SER A 2 24.31 -5.42 0.95
CA SER A 2 24.80 -4.04 0.91
C SER A 2 25.24 -3.60 2.31
N LYS A 3 26.54 -3.33 2.44
CA LYS A 3 27.10 -2.70 3.64
C LYS A 3 26.72 -1.23 3.67
N PRO A 4 26.69 -0.57 4.86
CA PRO A 4 26.47 0.87 4.95
C PRO A 4 27.48 1.65 4.11
N VAL A 5 27.00 2.65 3.39
CA VAL A 5 27.84 3.54 2.57
C VAL A 5 28.67 4.41 3.49
N GLU A 6 29.99 4.41 3.37
CA GLU A 6 30.86 5.32 4.12
C GLU A 6 30.90 6.70 3.45
N ILE A 7 30.54 7.72 4.20
CA ILE A 7 30.49 9.11 3.72
C ILE A 7 31.83 9.79 3.99
N LEU A 8 32.49 10.20 2.91
CA LEU A 8 33.80 10.82 2.95
C LEU A 8 33.78 12.33 2.68
N SER A 9 32.63 12.89 2.31
CA SER A 9 32.48 14.33 2.09
C SER A 9 31.05 14.82 2.26
N PRO A 10 30.82 16.13 2.56
CA PRO A 10 29.49 16.72 2.62
C PRO A 10 28.71 16.59 1.30
N GLY A 11 29.42 16.72 0.17
CA GLY A 11 28.81 16.57 -1.16
C GLY A 11 28.28 15.17 -1.43
N GLN A 12 29.00 14.14 -0.97
CA GLN A 12 28.57 12.74 -1.08
C GLN A 12 27.31 12.48 -0.26
N LEU A 13 27.23 13.00 0.98
CA LEU A 13 26.02 12.87 1.79
C LEU A 13 24.84 13.56 1.12
N LYS A 14 25.04 14.77 0.61
CA LYS A 14 23.99 15.51 -0.10
C LYS A 14 23.48 14.76 -1.33
N SER A 15 24.37 14.20 -2.15
CA SER A 15 24.00 13.39 -3.31
C SER A 15 23.21 12.15 -2.91
N LEU A 16 23.62 11.47 -1.82
CA LEU A 16 22.91 10.29 -1.30
C LEU A 16 21.50 10.64 -0.82
N LEU A 17 21.35 11.76 -0.12
CA LEU A 17 20.05 12.25 0.36
C LEU A 17 19.10 12.64 -0.78
N PHE A 18 19.63 12.99 -1.95
CA PHE A 18 18.84 13.29 -3.14
C PHE A 18 18.47 12.02 -3.95
N SER A 19 19.34 11.02 -3.94
CA SER A 19 19.16 9.81 -4.78
C SER A 19 18.35 8.71 -4.12
N SER A 20 18.08 8.80 -2.82
CA SER A 20 17.34 7.78 -2.05
C SER A 20 16.16 8.40 -1.32
N THR A 21 15.01 7.74 -1.35
CA THR A 21 13.79 8.20 -0.67
C THR A 21 13.99 8.24 0.85
N GLY A 22 14.63 7.22 1.42
CA GLY A 22 14.97 7.11 2.83
C GLY A 22 16.47 6.88 3.03
N VAL A 23 17.10 7.65 3.93
CA VAL A 23 18.50 7.47 4.29
C VAL A 23 18.64 7.42 5.81
N VAL A 24 19.19 6.34 6.32
CA VAL A 24 19.58 6.21 7.73
C VAL A 24 21.07 6.47 7.84
N VAL A 25 21.46 7.45 8.63
CA VAL A 25 22.88 7.82 8.80
C VAL A 25 23.30 7.56 10.24
N ASP A 26 24.32 6.75 10.42
CA ASP A 26 25.04 6.56 11.70
C ASP A 26 26.20 7.54 11.80
N TYR A 27 26.09 8.48 12.72
CA TYR A 27 27.17 9.38 13.10
C TYR A 27 27.93 8.79 14.27
N TRP A 28 29.12 8.25 13.99
CA TRP A 28 29.92 7.48 14.95
C TRP A 28 31.31 8.10 15.17
N CYS A 29 31.95 7.71 16.27
CA CYS A 29 33.35 8.03 16.57
C CYS A 29 34.11 6.76 16.94
N GLY A 30 35.44 6.86 17.04
CA GLY A 30 36.31 5.71 17.33
C GLY A 30 35.88 4.78 18.47
N PRO A 31 35.42 5.32 19.63
CA PRO A 31 34.94 4.51 20.77
C PRO A 31 33.60 3.79 20.53
N CYS A 32 32.80 4.19 19.55
CA CYS A 32 31.41 3.69 19.35
C CYS A 32 31.31 2.34 18.62
N LYS A 33 32.34 1.50 18.68
CA LYS A 33 32.43 0.24 17.91
C LYS A 33 31.39 -0.83 18.28
N GLN A 34 30.74 -0.75 19.44
CA GLN A 34 29.79 -1.75 19.91
C GLN A 34 28.51 -1.84 19.06
N ILE A 35 28.06 -0.73 18.49
CA ILE A 35 26.84 -0.68 17.69
C ILE A 35 27.04 -1.04 16.22
N ALA A 36 28.30 -0.97 15.73
CA ALA A 36 28.63 -1.20 14.33
C ALA A 36 28.11 -2.56 13.78
N PRO A 37 28.28 -3.72 14.46
CA PRO A 37 27.79 -4.99 13.94
C PRO A 37 26.27 -5.04 13.86
N ILE A 38 25.57 -4.40 14.80
CA ILE A 38 24.10 -4.33 14.80
C ILE A 38 23.64 -3.44 13.63
N TYR A 39 24.25 -2.28 13.44
CA TYR A 39 23.92 -1.37 12.35
C TYR A 39 24.24 -1.98 10.97
N GLU A 40 25.33 -2.69 10.82
CA GLU A 40 25.67 -3.43 9.61
C GLU A 40 24.70 -4.58 9.33
N GLY A 41 24.26 -5.28 10.37
CA GLY A 41 23.19 -6.28 10.27
C GLY A 41 21.86 -5.67 9.79
N LEU A 42 21.50 -4.51 10.34
CA LEU A 42 20.30 -3.76 9.92
C LEU A 42 20.43 -3.28 8.45
N SER A 43 21.60 -2.77 8.07
CA SER A 43 21.87 -2.38 6.68
C SER A 43 21.72 -3.57 5.73
N THR A 44 22.26 -4.72 6.08
CA THR A 44 22.13 -5.93 5.26
C THR A 44 20.69 -6.39 5.10
N LYS A 45 19.90 -6.27 6.16
CA LYS A 45 18.49 -6.69 6.20
C LYS A 45 17.56 -5.70 5.48
N TYR A 46 17.76 -4.42 5.68
CA TYR A 46 16.79 -3.38 5.32
C TYR A 46 17.22 -2.45 4.18
N SER A 47 18.48 -2.48 3.74
CA SER A 47 18.94 -1.67 2.63
C SER A 47 18.25 -2.07 1.33
N ARG A 48 17.72 -1.09 0.61
CA ARG A 48 17.07 -1.27 -0.70
C ARG A 48 17.58 -0.20 -1.66
N PRO A 49 18.03 -0.55 -2.85
CA PRO A 49 18.50 0.43 -3.84
C PRO A 49 17.46 1.51 -4.09
N ASN A 50 17.88 2.78 -4.02
CA ASN A 50 17.05 3.97 -4.25
C ASN A 50 15.85 4.18 -3.30
N ALA A 51 15.54 3.24 -2.43
CA ALA A 51 14.45 3.33 -1.46
C ALA A 51 14.97 3.61 -0.04
N VAL A 52 15.74 2.68 0.54
CA VAL A 52 16.33 2.85 1.88
C VAL A 52 17.83 2.57 1.80
N THR A 53 18.63 3.59 2.04
CA THR A 53 20.08 3.50 2.07
C THR A 53 20.62 3.72 3.47
N PHE A 54 21.53 2.86 3.91
CA PHE A 54 22.25 3.01 5.17
C PHE A 54 23.60 3.65 4.89
N ALA A 55 23.94 4.68 5.65
CA ALA A 55 25.20 5.37 5.55
C ALA A 55 25.85 5.52 6.92
N LYS A 56 27.17 5.67 6.96
CA LYS A 56 27.93 5.94 8.18
C LYS A 56 28.85 7.13 7.97
N VAL A 57 28.94 8.00 8.97
CA VAL A 57 29.78 9.18 9.00
C VAL A 57 30.70 9.10 10.21
N ASN A 58 31.98 9.07 9.97
CA ASN A 58 32.95 9.21 11.05
C ASN A 58 33.10 10.71 11.44
N THR A 59 32.59 11.05 12.61
CA THR A 59 32.56 12.43 13.08
C THR A 59 33.96 12.99 13.40
N ASP A 60 34.94 12.12 13.69
CA ASP A 60 36.34 12.54 13.96
C ASP A 60 36.99 13.05 12.67
N SER A 61 36.67 12.43 11.52
CA SER A 61 37.21 12.83 10.21
C SER A 61 36.31 13.79 9.44
N GLN A 62 35.01 13.81 9.71
CA GLN A 62 33.99 14.59 8.99
C GLN A 62 33.34 15.64 9.91
N GLN A 63 34.17 16.50 10.55
CA GLN A 63 33.71 17.51 11.50
C GLN A 63 32.74 18.50 10.87
N ALA A 64 32.91 18.86 9.60
CA ALA A 64 32.02 19.76 8.89
C ALA A 64 30.59 19.18 8.78
N ILE A 65 30.45 17.88 8.53
CA ILE A 65 29.15 17.18 8.50
C ILE A 65 28.57 17.16 9.93
N ALA A 66 29.39 16.83 10.94
CA ALA A 66 28.91 16.75 12.31
C ALA A 66 28.38 18.12 12.79
N GLN A 67 29.05 19.23 12.42
CA GLN A 67 28.59 20.59 12.72
C GLN A 67 27.31 20.94 11.95
N GLN A 68 27.27 20.67 10.67
CA GLN A 68 26.09 20.94 9.81
C GLN A 68 24.80 20.30 10.36
N TYR A 69 24.89 19.07 10.88
CA TYR A 69 23.76 18.33 11.43
C TYR A 69 23.64 18.39 12.94
N ASN A 70 24.39 19.29 13.61
CA ASN A 70 24.37 19.52 15.07
C ASN A 70 24.52 18.19 15.85
N ILE A 71 25.54 17.40 15.52
CA ILE A 71 25.84 16.16 16.22
C ILE A 71 26.55 16.46 17.52
N THR A 72 25.86 16.30 18.65
CA THR A 72 26.38 16.64 20.01
C THR A 72 26.69 15.42 20.86
N ALA A 73 26.28 14.23 20.42
CA ALA A 73 26.52 12.96 21.10
C ALA A 73 26.76 11.86 20.08
N MET A 74 27.60 10.89 20.38
CA MET A 74 27.91 9.74 19.54
C MET A 74 27.63 8.44 20.30
N PRO A 75 27.00 7.42 19.67
CA PRO A 75 26.45 7.48 18.31
C PRO A 75 25.16 8.32 18.25
N THR A 76 24.91 8.96 17.10
CA THR A 76 23.62 9.56 16.76
C THR A 76 23.17 8.98 15.44
N PHE A 77 21.92 8.51 15.39
CA PHE A 77 21.29 8.02 14.18
C PHE A 77 20.27 9.03 13.70
N ILE A 78 20.35 9.42 12.43
CA ILE A 78 19.37 10.32 11.82
C ILE A 78 18.73 9.62 10.63
N TYR A 79 17.41 9.61 10.60
CA TYR A 79 16.65 9.22 9.44
C TYR A 79 16.24 10.44 8.63
N PHE A 80 16.58 10.41 7.36
CA PHE A 80 16.17 11.39 6.38
C PHE A 80 15.15 10.77 5.44
N GLU A 81 14.08 11.50 5.18
CA GLU A 81 13.07 11.16 4.19
C GLU A 81 13.01 12.25 3.14
N ASN A 82 13.19 11.90 1.86
CA ASN A 82 13.27 12.85 0.75
C ASN A 82 14.23 14.00 1.02
N GLY A 83 15.39 13.70 1.60
CA GLY A 83 16.43 14.67 1.94
C GLY A 83 16.20 15.54 3.16
N LYS A 84 15.07 15.40 3.87
CA LYS A 84 14.74 16.13 5.10
C LYS A 84 14.91 15.23 6.32
N GLU A 85 15.47 15.81 7.41
CA GLU A 85 15.55 15.11 8.69
C GLU A 85 14.13 14.85 9.23
N HIS A 86 13.80 13.57 9.45
CA HIS A 86 12.52 13.15 9.99
C HIS A 86 12.61 12.76 11.46
N THR A 87 13.65 12.01 11.85
CA THR A 87 13.80 11.50 13.22
C THR A 87 15.26 11.35 13.59
N ARG A 88 15.57 11.61 14.88
CA ARG A 88 16.92 11.52 15.45
C ARG A 88 16.91 10.69 16.73
N ILE A 89 17.89 9.78 16.86
CA ILE A 89 18.14 9.00 18.06
C ILE A 89 19.55 9.30 18.54
N LYS A 90 19.70 9.66 19.81
CA LYS A 90 21.00 9.87 20.45
C LYS A 90 21.32 8.69 21.37
N GLY A 91 22.53 8.17 21.27
CA GLY A 91 23.03 7.07 22.12
C GLY A 91 22.72 5.68 21.56
N VAL A 92 23.18 4.66 22.30
CA VAL A 92 23.07 3.23 21.94
C VAL A 92 21.74 2.67 22.47
N ASP A 93 20.63 3.02 21.82
CA ASP A 93 19.32 2.43 22.11
C ASP A 93 18.91 1.52 20.93
N THR A 94 19.36 0.27 21.00
CA THR A 94 19.12 -0.73 19.96
C THR A 94 17.65 -1.07 19.81
N ALA A 95 16.85 -1.01 20.87
CA ALA A 95 15.42 -1.29 20.81
C ALA A 95 14.68 -0.18 20.05
N LYS A 96 14.98 1.08 20.35
CA LYS A 96 14.45 2.22 19.60
C LYS A 96 14.92 2.22 18.16
N LEU A 97 16.21 1.93 17.91
CA LEU A 97 16.76 1.88 16.55
C LEU A 97 16.03 0.80 15.72
N ASN A 98 15.84 -0.40 16.25
CA ASN A 98 15.12 -1.47 15.58
C ASN A 98 13.65 -1.10 15.33
N SER A 99 12.95 -0.56 16.32
CA SER A 99 11.53 -0.18 16.18
C SER A 99 11.34 0.94 15.15
N LEU A 100 12.25 1.92 15.11
CA LEU A 100 12.20 3.00 14.14
C LEU A 100 12.55 2.52 12.73
N ILE A 101 13.58 1.70 12.55
CA ILE A 101 13.92 1.15 11.25
C ILE A 101 12.77 0.27 10.73
N ASN A 102 12.17 -0.58 11.55
CA ASN A 102 10.98 -1.34 11.18
C ASN A 102 9.83 -0.43 10.76
N ARG A 103 9.58 0.66 11.49
CA ARG A 103 8.55 1.64 11.14
C ARG A 103 8.86 2.37 9.83
N TRP A 104 10.12 2.74 9.59
CA TRP A 104 10.52 3.45 8.37
C TRP A 104 10.52 2.55 7.14
N THR A 105 10.95 1.30 7.30
CA THR A 105 10.89 0.32 6.20
C THR A 105 9.46 -0.10 5.90
N ALA A 106 8.55 -0.02 6.85
CA ALA A 106 7.12 -0.21 6.62
C ALA A 106 6.47 0.99 5.88
N LEU A 107 7.06 2.19 6.00
CA LEU A 107 6.60 3.39 5.29
C LEU A 107 7.22 3.57 3.90
N THR A 108 8.29 2.82 3.59
CA THR A 108 8.93 2.86 2.28
C THR A 108 8.34 1.76 1.40
N PRO A 109 7.72 2.10 0.25
CA PRO A 109 7.13 1.08 -0.63
C PRO A 109 8.19 0.06 -1.03
N LEU A 110 7.96 -1.19 -0.67
CA LEU A 110 8.83 -2.31 -1.02
C LEU A 110 8.76 -2.56 -2.53
N SER A 111 9.81 -2.21 -3.24
CA SER A 111 10.07 -2.76 -4.56
C SER A 111 11.00 -3.97 -4.39
N GLU A 112 10.43 -5.14 -4.61
CA GLU A 112 10.99 -6.43 -5.04
C GLU A 112 11.93 -7.26 -4.16
N ASN A 113 11.58 -8.42 -3.88
CA ASN A 113 11.81 -9.80 -4.34
C ASN A 113 12.11 -10.81 -3.24
N ASN A 114 11.32 -11.89 -3.28
CA ASN A 114 11.57 -13.25 -2.85
C ASN A 114 11.77 -13.58 -1.37
N GLY A 115 10.80 -14.33 -0.85
CA GLY A 115 11.00 -15.43 0.06
C GLY A 115 10.89 -15.11 1.55
N GLU A 116 9.81 -15.58 2.13
CA GLU A 116 9.62 -15.95 3.55
C GLU A 116 10.11 -15.00 4.64
N GLY A 117 9.16 -14.42 5.36
CA GLY A 117 9.42 -13.85 6.67
C GLY A 117 8.68 -12.56 6.99
N SER A 118 7.49 -12.68 7.51
CA SER A 118 6.80 -11.80 8.47
C SER A 118 7.28 -10.35 8.51
N SER A 119 6.64 -9.48 7.74
CA SER A 119 6.82 -8.03 7.82
C SER A 119 5.50 -7.36 8.19
N SER A 120 5.55 -6.44 9.13
CA SER A 120 4.52 -5.43 9.40
C SER A 120 4.43 -4.39 8.26
N GLY A 121 4.38 -4.85 7.02
CA GLY A 121 4.08 -4.06 5.82
C GLY A 121 2.62 -4.19 5.44
N ALA A 122 2.10 -3.26 4.64
CA ALA A 122 0.78 -3.40 4.05
C ALA A 122 0.66 -4.77 3.38
N TRP A 123 -0.43 -5.47 3.66
CA TRP A 123 -0.69 -6.77 3.05
C TRP A 123 -0.92 -6.62 1.54
N ILE A 124 -0.30 -7.49 0.78
CA ILE A 124 -0.43 -7.59 -0.67
C ILE A 124 -0.72 -9.05 -0.99
N GLY A 125 -1.85 -9.30 -1.66
CA GLY A 125 -2.33 -10.65 -1.90
C GLY A 125 -1.54 -11.43 -2.94
N ALA A 126 -0.88 -10.74 -3.88
CA ALA A 126 -0.09 -11.36 -4.94
C ALA A 126 1.16 -10.54 -5.26
N SER A 127 2.14 -11.16 -5.92
CA SER A 127 3.39 -10.50 -6.30
C SER A 127 3.16 -9.27 -7.18
N LEU A 128 3.95 -8.22 -6.93
CA LEU A 128 3.90 -6.99 -7.72
C LEU A 128 4.60 -7.18 -9.08
N PRO A 129 4.06 -6.64 -10.17
CA PRO A 129 4.76 -6.57 -11.45
C PRO A 129 6.00 -5.68 -11.34
N ARG A 130 7.06 -6.00 -12.08
CA ARG A 130 8.30 -5.20 -12.08
C ARG A 130 8.06 -3.77 -12.50
N GLY A 131 8.59 -2.83 -11.71
CA GLY A 131 8.51 -1.39 -12.01
C GLY A 131 7.20 -0.72 -11.58
N TYR A 132 6.24 -1.44 -11.04
CA TYR A 132 4.98 -0.91 -10.52
C TYR A 132 4.90 -1.08 -9.00
N ARG A 133 4.12 -0.22 -8.35
CA ARG A 133 3.94 -0.21 -6.89
C ARG A 133 2.47 -0.27 -6.51
N ASP A 134 2.20 -0.57 -5.26
CA ASP A 134 0.88 -0.39 -4.67
C ASP A 134 0.56 1.12 -4.60
N VAL A 135 -0.51 1.52 -5.28
CA VAL A 135 -1.05 2.89 -5.31
C VAL A 135 -2.43 2.97 -4.68
N THR A 136 -2.81 1.98 -3.90
CA THR A 136 -4.09 1.91 -3.19
C THR A 136 -4.25 3.06 -2.19
N ASP A 137 -3.15 3.62 -1.69
CA ASP A 137 -3.13 4.81 -0.84
C ASP A 137 -3.65 6.09 -1.54
N GLN A 138 -3.78 6.07 -2.87
CA GLN A 138 -4.31 7.17 -3.65
C GLN A 138 -5.83 7.12 -3.81
N VAL A 139 -6.51 6.11 -3.26
CA VAL A 139 -7.97 6.04 -3.24
C VAL A 139 -8.51 7.13 -2.32
N ASP A 140 -9.44 7.95 -2.84
CA ASP A 140 -10.21 8.86 -2.00
C ASP A 140 -11.36 8.10 -1.32
N VAL A 141 -11.08 7.59 -0.13
CA VAL A 141 -12.05 6.80 0.66
C VAL A 141 -13.31 7.56 1.06
N ARG A 142 -13.33 8.89 0.91
CA ARG A 142 -14.52 9.70 1.21
C ARG A 142 -15.50 9.75 0.04
N GLY A 143 -14.96 9.62 -1.16
CA GLY A 143 -15.73 9.60 -2.41
C GLY A 143 -16.08 8.18 -2.88
N LEU A 144 -15.73 7.13 -2.12
CA LEU A 144 -16.13 5.76 -2.43
C LEU A 144 -17.64 5.63 -2.40
N ASP A 145 -18.20 5.01 -3.44
CA ASP A 145 -19.61 4.67 -3.51
C ASP A 145 -19.76 3.23 -3.99
N ILE A 146 -20.61 2.46 -3.30
CA ILE A 146 -20.82 1.03 -3.56
C ILE A 146 -22.29 0.73 -3.61
N LEU A 147 -22.72 0.01 -4.63
CA LEU A 147 -24.10 -0.43 -4.80
C LEU A 147 -24.20 -1.94 -4.51
N ASN A 148 -25.32 -2.33 -3.89
CA ASN A 148 -25.68 -3.70 -3.55
C ASN A 148 -24.78 -4.35 -2.49
N ILE A 149 -24.43 -3.61 -1.44
CA ILE A 149 -23.65 -4.10 -0.31
C ILE A 149 -24.56 -4.45 0.87
N ASP A 150 -24.35 -5.63 1.45
CA ASP A 150 -25.01 -6.02 2.71
C ASP A 150 -24.37 -5.26 3.89
N SER A 151 -25.16 -4.49 4.59
CA SER A 151 -24.76 -3.65 5.72
C SER A 151 -24.31 -4.44 6.97
N ASN A 152 -24.55 -5.75 7.01
CA ASN A 152 -24.12 -6.63 8.11
C ASN A 152 -22.63 -6.99 8.06
N PHE A 153 -21.94 -6.63 6.98
CA PHE A 153 -20.54 -6.89 6.75
C PHE A 153 -19.72 -5.59 6.75
N GLY A 154 -18.51 -5.62 6.20
CA GLY A 154 -17.63 -4.47 6.11
C GLY A 154 -18.18 -3.37 5.20
N THR A 155 -17.46 -2.27 5.17
CA THR A 155 -17.77 -1.12 4.28
C THR A 155 -16.78 -1.05 3.14
N GLY A 156 -17.02 -0.20 2.15
CA GLY A 156 -16.09 0.02 1.05
C GLY A 156 -14.68 0.39 1.47
N ARG A 157 -14.50 1.05 2.61
CA ARG A 157 -13.18 1.37 3.17
C ARG A 157 -12.40 0.12 3.54
N THR A 158 -13.08 -0.90 4.01
CA THR A 158 -12.48 -2.17 4.43
C THR A 158 -11.76 -2.86 3.27
N LEU A 159 -12.27 -2.72 2.05
CA LEU A 159 -11.67 -3.32 0.85
C LEU A 159 -10.29 -2.75 0.52
N PHE A 160 -10.05 -1.49 0.86
CA PHE A 160 -8.78 -0.79 0.60
C PHE A 160 -7.87 -0.72 1.82
N ASP A 161 -8.19 -1.45 2.89
CA ASP A 161 -7.35 -1.53 4.09
C ASP A 161 -5.98 -2.13 3.76
N SER A 162 -4.97 -1.65 4.47
CA SER A 162 -3.61 -2.18 4.39
C SER A 162 -3.40 -3.45 5.22
N ALA A 163 -4.33 -3.78 6.12
CA ALA A 163 -4.25 -4.97 6.96
C ALA A 163 -4.54 -6.26 6.17
N LYS A 164 -3.91 -7.35 6.58
CA LYS A 164 -4.23 -8.69 6.09
C LYS A 164 -5.69 -9.03 6.39
N PRO A 165 -6.45 -9.65 5.45
CA PRO A 165 -7.80 -10.11 5.72
C PRO A 165 -7.86 -10.99 6.96
N SER A 166 -8.87 -10.79 7.81
CA SER A 166 -9.05 -11.58 9.03
C SER A 166 -9.25 -13.08 8.72
N SER A 167 -9.85 -13.38 7.56
CA SER A 167 -10.08 -14.73 7.06
C SER A 167 -8.79 -15.54 6.81
N LEU A 168 -7.65 -14.86 6.59
CA LEU A 168 -6.33 -15.49 6.45
C LEU A 168 -5.56 -15.60 7.79
N GLY A 169 -6.15 -15.17 8.90
CA GLY A 169 -5.56 -15.31 10.23
C GLY A 169 -5.70 -16.73 10.75
N SER A 170 -4.62 -17.50 10.78
CA SER A 170 -4.57 -18.79 11.46
C SER A 170 -4.55 -18.58 12.98
N GLY A 171 -5.65 -18.90 13.66
CA GLY A 171 -5.65 -19.13 15.09
C GLY A 171 -6.64 -18.29 15.87
N LYS A 172 -7.59 -19.01 16.46
CA LYS A 172 -8.42 -18.66 17.63
C LYS A 172 -8.16 -17.26 18.19
N ALA A 173 -8.78 -16.27 17.64
CA ALA A 173 -9.00 -15.02 18.35
C ALA A 173 -9.83 -15.38 19.58
N LYS A 174 -9.16 -15.44 20.74
CA LYS A 174 -9.80 -15.50 22.04
C LYS A 174 -10.74 -14.31 22.11
N ALA A 175 -12.02 -14.57 22.15
CA ALA A 175 -13.07 -13.60 22.41
C ALA A 175 -12.78 -12.92 23.77
N THR A 176 -12.04 -11.82 23.76
CA THR A 176 -12.04 -10.85 24.83
C THR A 176 -13.10 -9.82 24.47
N GLY A 177 -14.22 -9.89 25.18
CA GLY A 177 -15.44 -9.14 25.04
C GLY A 177 -15.29 -7.68 24.56
N SER A 178 -15.47 -7.49 23.28
CA SER A 178 -16.01 -6.29 22.67
C SER A 178 -16.80 -6.77 21.48
N ALA A 179 -18.12 -6.62 21.54
CA ALA A 179 -19.04 -6.91 20.47
C ALA A 179 -18.83 -5.90 19.34
N ALA A 180 -17.96 -6.18 18.43
CA ALA A 180 -17.77 -5.70 17.06
C ALA A 180 -16.32 -5.99 16.59
N ALA A 181 -15.83 -7.24 16.66
CA ALA A 181 -14.83 -7.66 15.71
C ALA A 181 -15.56 -7.74 14.36
N GLY A 182 -15.75 -6.56 13.71
CA GLY A 182 -16.51 -6.45 12.50
C GLY A 182 -15.93 -7.34 11.43
N LYS A 183 -16.77 -8.00 10.71
CA LYS A 183 -16.45 -8.70 9.48
C LYS A 183 -15.72 -7.68 8.58
N ASP A 184 -14.51 -8.00 8.16
CA ASP A 184 -13.64 -7.07 7.41
C ASP A 184 -13.61 -7.40 5.90
N TRP A 185 -14.77 -7.80 5.38
CA TRP A 185 -15.03 -8.07 3.96
C TRP A 185 -16.40 -7.55 3.56
N VAL A 186 -16.68 -7.51 2.29
CA VAL A 186 -17.95 -7.08 1.70
C VAL A 186 -18.63 -8.27 1.06
N GLU A 187 -19.92 -8.39 1.26
CA GLU A 187 -20.80 -9.33 0.56
C GLU A 187 -21.93 -8.55 -0.12
N THR A 188 -22.50 -9.13 -1.18
CA THR A 188 -23.68 -8.59 -1.84
C THR A 188 -24.93 -8.84 -1.01
N ASP A 189 -25.96 -7.98 -1.19
CA ASP A 189 -27.21 -8.04 -0.46
C ASP A 189 -28.28 -8.83 -1.23
N THR A 190 -28.64 -8.39 -2.41
CA THR A 190 -29.83 -8.88 -3.14
C THR A 190 -29.48 -9.92 -4.21
N ASP A 191 -28.40 -9.72 -4.92
CA ASP A 191 -27.93 -10.59 -6.01
C ASP A 191 -26.39 -10.58 -6.07
N ALA A 192 -25.82 -11.33 -7.02
CA ALA A 192 -24.36 -11.44 -7.18
C ALA A 192 -23.68 -10.15 -7.68
N GLN A 193 -24.45 -9.18 -8.14
CA GLN A 193 -23.90 -7.97 -8.74
C GLN A 193 -23.37 -7.00 -7.68
N LEU A 194 -22.19 -6.44 -7.92
CA LEU A 194 -21.57 -5.49 -7.00
C LEU A 194 -20.86 -4.40 -7.79
N MET A 195 -21.11 -3.14 -7.48
CA MET A 195 -20.51 -2.04 -8.20
C MET A 195 -19.80 -1.08 -7.27
N PHE A 196 -18.54 -0.78 -7.60
CA PHE A 196 -17.67 0.11 -6.84
C PHE A 196 -17.28 1.31 -7.69
N PHE A 197 -17.57 2.51 -7.24
CA PHE A 197 -16.96 3.73 -7.74
C PHE A 197 -15.77 4.10 -6.85
N VAL A 198 -14.60 4.16 -7.43
CA VAL A 198 -13.33 4.40 -6.73
C VAL A 198 -12.66 5.65 -7.30
N PRO A 199 -12.84 6.83 -6.67
CA PRO A 199 -12.16 8.05 -7.07
C PRO A 199 -10.74 8.09 -6.51
N PHE A 200 -9.86 8.84 -7.17
CA PHE A 200 -8.46 8.98 -6.80
C PHE A 200 -8.09 10.41 -6.41
N THR A 201 -7.20 10.54 -5.43
CA THR A 201 -6.63 11.83 -4.99
C THR A 201 -5.58 12.38 -5.96
N SER A 202 -5.08 11.54 -6.85
CA SER A 202 -4.13 11.91 -7.92
C SER A 202 -4.49 11.22 -9.22
N THR A 203 -3.88 11.66 -10.32
CA THR A 203 -4.01 10.93 -11.59
C THR A 203 -3.13 9.69 -11.55
N LEU A 204 -3.70 8.53 -11.88
CA LEU A 204 -3.01 7.24 -11.83
C LEU A 204 -2.82 6.64 -13.23
N LYS A 205 -1.80 5.77 -13.33
CA LYS A 205 -1.64 4.81 -14.41
C LYS A 205 -1.71 3.43 -13.78
N LEU A 206 -2.83 2.72 -13.97
CA LEU A 206 -3.01 1.39 -13.40
C LEU A 206 -2.52 0.31 -14.36
N HIS A 207 -1.77 -0.63 -13.80
CA HIS A 207 -1.28 -1.82 -14.50
C HIS A 207 -2.04 -3.08 -14.08
N THR A 208 -2.32 -3.23 -12.79
CA THR A 208 -2.93 -4.44 -12.24
C THR A 208 -3.93 -4.08 -11.15
N VAL A 209 -5.05 -4.78 -11.11
CA VAL A 209 -5.96 -4.83 -9.97
C VAL A 209 -5.82 -6.21 -9.34
N GLN A 210 -5.58 -6.27 -8.04
CA GLN A 210 -5.63 -7.51 -7.29
C GLN A 210 -6.92 -7.52 -6.49
N ILE A 211 -7.69 -8.60 -6.62
CA ILE A 211 -8.91 -8.82 -5.86
C ILE A 211 -8.71 -10.05 -5.00
N THR A 212 -8.92 -9.92 -3.70
CA THR A 212 -8.90 -11.04 -2.76
C THR A 212 -10.32 -11.39 -2.39
N SER A 213 -10.67 -12.65 -2.50
CA SER A 213 -11.96 -13.20 -2.12
C SER A 213 -11.74 -14.54 -1.42
N LEU A 214 -12.23 -14.64 -0.19
CA LEU A 214 -12.05 -15.77 0.71
C LEU A 214 -13.41 -16.25 1.21
N PRO A 215 -14.28 -16.73 0.30
CA PRO A 215 -15.56 -17.31 0.69
C PRO A 215 -15.34 -18.54 1.58
N PRO A 216 -16.29 -18.90 2.44
CA PRO A 216 -16.26 -20.16 3.16
C PRO A 216 -16.25 -21.33 2.15
N PRO A 217 -15.74 -22.50 2.53
CA PRO A 217 -15.92 -23.69 1.72
C PRO A 217 -17.41 -23.90 1.43
N ALA A 218 -17.75 -24.14 0.16
CA ALA A 218 -19.12 -24.42 -0.22
C ALA A 218 -19.60 -25.69 0.49
N ASP A 219 -20.63 -25.57 1.32
CA ASP A 219 -21.43 -26.72 1.73
C ASP A 219 -22.38 -27.04 0.58
N GLU A 220 -22.47 -28.30 0.20
CA GLU A 220 -23.28 -28.76 -0.97
C GLU A 220 -24.79 -28.43 -0.84
N ASP A 221 -25.23 -28.02 0.36
CA ASP A 221 -26.63 -27.72 0.69
C ASP A 221 -26.90 -26.20 0.91
N ASP A 222 -25.91 -25.30 0.72
CA ASP A 222 -26.07 -23.86 0.97
C ASP A 222 -25.96 -23.06 -0.33
N ASP A 223 -27.10 -22.94 -1.05
CA ASP A 223 -27.20 -22.15 -2.27
C ASP A 223 -27.02 -20.63 -2.03
N GLU A 224 -27.05 -20.17 -0.77
CA GLU A 224 -26.85 -18.78 -0.38
C GLU A 224 -25.40 -18.46 0.04
N ALA A 225 -24.49 -19.45 0.01
CA ALA A 225 -23.09 -19.22 0.36
C ALA A 225 -22.44 -18.23 -0.61
N PRO A 226 -21.72 -17.19 -0.11
CA PRO A 226 -21.06 -16.25 -0.99
C PRO A 226 -19.90 -16.93 -1.75
N VAL A 227 -19.73 -16.55 -3.01
CA VAL A 227 -18.70 -17.06 -3.90
C VAL A 227 -17.72 -15.97 -4.35
N ARG A 228 -16.71 -16.37 -5.11
CA ARG A 228 -15.75 -15.45 -5.75
C ARG A 228 -16.39 -14.75 -6.94
N PRO A 229 -15.98 -13.50 -7.23
CA PRO A 229 -16.33 -12.83 -8.49
C PRO A 229 -15.85 -13.64 -9.70
N LYS A 230 -16.66 -13.70 -10.75
CA LYS A 230 -16.32 -14.37 -12.02
C LYS A 230 -16.14 -13.36 -13.14
N THR A 231 -17.18 -12.62 -13.50
CA THR A 231 -17.11 -11.61 -14.59
C THR A 231 -17.02 -10.21 -13.99
N ILE A 232 -16.01 -9.46 -14.44
CA ILE A 232 -15.74 -8.11 -13.93
C ILE A 232 -15.59 -7.15 -15.09
N HIS A 233 -16.34 -6.05 -15.06
CA HIS A 233 -16.23 -4.93 -15.98
C HIS A 233 -15.51 -3.75 -15.32
N PHE A 234 -14.61 -3.13 -16.04
CA PHE A 234 -13.91 -1.92 -15.61
C PHE A 234 -14.30 -0.74 -16.50
N TYR A 235 -14.61 0.40 -15.86
CA TYR A 235 -14.86 1.68 -16.54
C TYR A 235 -13.92 2.74 -15.94
N THR A 236 -13.39 3.62 -16.76
CA THR A 236 -12.43 4.65 -16.33
C THR A 236 -13.02 6.05 -16.45
N ASN A 237 -12.56 6.97 -15.58
CA ASN A 237 -12.86 8.40 -15.65
C ASN A 237 -14.36 8.74 -15.61
N ARG A 238 -15.13 8.01 -14.81
CA ARG A 238 -16.52 8.37 -14.53
C ARG A 238 -16.57 9.44 -13.44
N ALA A 239 -17.56 10.33 -13.50
CA ALA A 239 -17.73 11.40 -12.53
C ALA A 239 -18.44 10.90 -11.26
N HIS A 240 -19.23 9.85 -11.37
CA HIS A 240 -20.02 9.22 -10.31
C HIS A 240 -20.14 7.72 -10.60
N ASN A 241 -20.72 6.98 -9.66
CA ASN A 241 -21.03 5.57 -9.86
C ASN A 241 -22.05 5.41 -10.98
N LEU A 242 -21.93 4.32 -11.72
CA LEU A 242 -22.90 3.95 -12.73
C LEU A 242 -24.08 3.23 -12.04
N GLY A 243 -25.27 3.31 -12.64
CA GLY A 243 -26.34 2.38 -12.32
C GLY A 243 -26.11 1.04 -13.03
N PHE A 244 -26.70 -0.06 -12.52
CA PHE A 244 -26.55 -1.37 -13.15
C PHE A 244 -27.04 -1.38 -14.60
N GLU A 245 -28.21 -0.79 -14.87
CA GLU A 245 -28.77 -0.64 -16.23
C GLU A 245 -27.83 0.23 -17.11
N GLU A 246 -27.30 1.33 -16.58
CA GLU A 246 -26.37 2.19 -17.32
C GLU A 246 -25.05 1.45 -17.68
N ALA A 247 -24.58 0.60 -16.80
CA ALA A 247 -23.35 -0.18 -17.02
C ALA A 247 -23.51 -1.24 -18.13
N GLU A 248 -24.73 -1.75 -18.34
CA GLU A 248 -25.03 -2.66 -19.44
C GLU A 248 -25.05 -1.96 -20.81
N ASP A 249 -25.55 -0.71 -20.85
CA ASP A 249 -25.64 0.10 -22.07
C ASP A 249 -24.30 0.67 -22.52
N ILE A 250 -23.33 0.83 -21.62
CA ILE A 250 -22.06 1.46 -21.90
C ILE A 250 -20.97 0.40 -22.09
N PRO A 251 -20.18 0.48 -23.18
CA PRO A 251 -19.08 -0.47 -23.36
C PRO A 251 -18.02 -0.33 -22.26
N ALA A 252 -17.69 -1.42 -21.61
CA ALA A 252 -16.64 -1.47 -20.61
C ALA A 252 -15.27 -1.11 -21.24
N THR A 253 -14.43 -0.42 -20.46
CA THR A 253 -13.04 -0.16 -20.84
C THR A 253 -12.27 -1.48 -21.00
N GLN A 254 -12.56 -2.43 -20.08
CA GLN A 254 -12.07 -3.81 -20.14
C GLN A 254 -13.07 -4.72 -19.42
N THR A 255 -13.29 -5.90 -19.99
CA THR A 255 -13.99 -7.01 -19.35
C THR A 255 -13.01 -8.12 -19.07
N VAL A 256 -13.13 -8.75 -17.91
CA VAL A 256 -12.31 -9.89 -17.49
C VAL A 256 -13.21 -10.97 -16.94
N GLU A 257 -12.97 -12.19 -17.37
CA GLU A 257 -13.61 -13.38 -16.82
C GLU A 257 -12.56 -14.17 -16.05
N LEU A 258 -12.81 -14.40 -14.77
CA LEU A 258 -11.92 -15.13 -13.87
C LEU A 258 -12.34 -16.60 -13.80
N SER A 259 -11.37 -17.46 -13.90
CA SER A 259 -11.52 -18.90 -13.69
C SER A 259 -10.98 -19.31 -12.31
N PRO A 260 -11.36 -20.48 -11.78
CA PRO A 260 -10.81 -20.95 -10.49
C PRO A 260 -9.27 -21.00 -10.44
N SER A 261 -8.61 -21.19 -11.59
CA SER A 261 -7.14 -21.21 -11.68
C SER A 261 -6.47 -19.84 -11.58
N ASP A 262 -7.22 -18.73 -11.71
CA ASP A 262 -6.70 -17.37 -11.61
C ASP A 262 -6.56 -16.91 -10.16
N TRP A 263 -7.11 -17.68 -9.22
CA TRP A 263 -7.04 -17.41 -7.80
C TRP A 263 -5.87 -18.15 -7.16
N ASP A 264 -5.00 -17.43 -6.47
CA ASP A 264 -3.94 -18.01 -5.67
C ASP A 264 -4.53 -18.81 -4.49
N GLU A 265 -4.15 -20.07 -4.34
CA GLU A 265 -4.71 -20.98 -3.34
C GLU A 265 -4.40 -20.56 -1.89
N GLU A 266 -3.26 -19.88 -1.68
CA GLU A 266 -2.77 -19.51 -0.35
C GLU A 266 -3.39 -18.19 0.13
N THR A 267 -3.52 -17.22 -0.78
CA THR A 267 -3.98 -15.87 -0.46
C THR A 267 -5.42 -15.59 -0.89
N GLY A 268 -6.02 -16.44 -1.71
CA GLY A 268 -7.33 -16.21 -2.31
C GLY A 268 -7.37 -14.97 -3.20
N THR A 269 -6.25 -14.62 -3.85
CA THR A 269 -6.12 -13.37 -4.61
C THR A 269 -6.01 -13.65 -6.10
N ALA A 270 -6.88 -13.03 -6.89
CA ALA A 270 -6.77 -12.98 -8.35
C ALA A 270 -5.99 -11.74 -8.78
N LYS A 271 -5.09 -11.94 -9.75
CA LYS A 271 -4.25 -10.89 -10.33
C LYS A 271 -4.76 -10.53 -11.72
N ILE A 272 -5.41 -9.39 -11.85
CA ILE A 272 -6.04 -8.91 -13.08
C ILE A 272 -5.12 -7.92 -13.77
N GLU A 273 -4.52 -8.29 -14.88
CA GLU A 273 -3.72 -7.37 -15.70
C GLU A 273 -4.63 -6.47 -16.54
N LEU A 274 -4.42 -5.17 -16.42
CA LEU A 274 -5.18 -4.18 -17.16
C LEU A 274 -4.49 -3.85 -18.50
N ARG A 275 -5.28 -3.51 -19.51
CA ARG A 275 -4.78 -2.97 -20.78
C ARG A 275 -4.17 -1.60 -20.53
N PHE A 276 -2.91 -1.55 -20.15
CA PHE A 276 -2.20 -0.38 -19.64
C PHE A 276 -2.45 0.92 -20.44
N VAL A 277 -2.55 0.83 -21.76
CA VAL A 277 -2.84 1.99 -22.63
C VAL A 277 -4.20 2.64 -22.32
N LYS A 278 -5.20 1.85 -21.91
CA LYS A 278 -6.54 2.35 -21.57
C LYS A 278 -6.67 2.86 -20.13
N PHE A 279 -5.71 2.51 -19.28
CA PHE A 279 -5.73 2.84 -17.85
C PHE A 279 -4.64 3.87 -17.49
N GLN A 280 -4.26 4.72 -18.44
CA GLN A 280 -3.39 5.87 -18.21
C GLN A 280 -4.21 7.12 -17.89
N ASN A 281 -3.66 7.99 -17.04
CA ASN A 281 -4.28 9.27 -16.68
C ASN A 281 -5.71 9.12 -16.13
N ILE A 282 -5.93 8.11 -15.30
CA ILE A 282 -7.24 7.87 -14.72
C ILE A 282 -7.39 8.60 -13.38
N THR A 283 -8.58 9.15 -13.17
CA THR A 283 -8.96 9.90 -11.98
C THR A 283 -9.99 9.16 -11.13
N SER A 284 -10.63 8.15 -11.73
CA SER A 284 -11.57 7.24 -11.09
C SER A 284 -11.63 5.93 -11.87
N ILE A 285 -12.03 4.87 -11.19
CA ILE A 285 -12.36 3.59 -11.79
C ILE A 285 -13.69 3.10 -11.23
N VAL A 286 -14.55 2.57 -12.09
CA VAL A 286 -15.71 1.78 -11.68
C VAL A 286 -15.36 0.31 -11.90
N ILE A 287 -15.54 -0.50 -10.87
CA ILE A 287 -15.36 -1.95 -10.88
C ILE A 287 -16.75 -2.55 -10.72
N PHE A 288 -17.25 -3.20 -11.74
CA PHE A 288 -18.55 -3.86 -11.73
C PHE A 288 -18.37 -5.37 -11.78
N VAL A 289 -18.70 -6.04 -10.69
CA VAL A 289 -18.85 -7.51 -10.64
C VAL A 289 -20.22 -7.83 -11.18
N VAL A 290 -20.26 -8.56 -12.30
CA VAL A 290 -21.49 -8.88 -13.01
C VAL A 290 -22.11 -10.17 -12.46
N ASP A 291 -21.26 -11.16 -12.15
CA ASP A 291 -21.66 -12.45 -11.64
C ASP A 291 -20.59 -13.07 -10.73
N GLY A 292 -20.98 -14.12 -10.03
CA GLY A 292 -20.11 -14.94 -9.20
C GLY A 292 -19.84 -16.31 -9.81
N GLU A 293 -18.93 -17.08 -9.19
CA GLU A 293 -18.73 -18.49 -9.53
C GLU A 293 -19.99 -19.30 -9.24
N ASN A 294 -20.22 -20.38 -10.02
CA ASN A 294 -21.30 -21.35 -9.81
C ASN A 294 -22.73 -20.76 -9.81
N ASP A 295 -22.95 -19.62 -10.48
CA ASP A 295 -24.25 -18.94 -10.57
C ASP A 295 -24.89 -18.65 -9.19
N SER A 296 -24.07 -18.48 -8.14
CA SER A 296 -24.53 -18.10 -6.80
C SER A 296 -25.07 -16.68 -6.79
N GLU A 297 -26.08 -16.45 -5.96
CA GLU A 297 -26.71 -15.14 -5.78
C GLU A 297 -25.87 -14.17 -4.90
N LYS A 298 -24.79 -14.65 -4.27
CA LYS A 298 -23.94 -13.83 -3.39
C LYS A 298 -22.48 -13.85 -3.79
N THR A 299 -21.88 -12.66 -3.82
CA THR A 299 -20.45 -12.48 -4.09
C THR A 299 -19.76 -11.86 -2.89
N ARG A 300 -18.54 -12.30 -2.61
CA ARG A 300 -17.70 -11.79 -1.52
C ARG A 300 -16.40 -11.24 -2.03
N ILE A 301 -15.99 -10.09 -1.46
CA ILE A 301 -14.66 -9.49 -1.67
C ILE A 301 -14.07 -9.08 -0.32
N ASP A 302 -12.84 -9.51 -0.06
CA ASP A 302 -12.11 -9.20 1.18
C ASP A 302 -11.19 -8.00 1.03
N ARG A 303 -10.43 -7.91 -0.07
CA ARG A 303 -9.50 -6.78 -0.33
C ARG A 303 -9.40 -6.48 -1.83
N ILE A 304 -9.13 -5.22 -2.12
CA ILE A 304 -8.76 -4.74 -3.44
C ILE A 304 -7.45 -3.97 -3.33
N LYS A 305 -6.48 -4.30 -4.18
CA LYS A 305 -5.23 -3.57 -4.31
C LYS A 305 -5.06 -3.07 -5.74
N LEU A 306 -4.62 -1.83 -5.85
CA LEU A 306 -4.40 -1.14 -7.12
C LEU A 306 -2.89 -0.99 -7.32
N ILE A 307 -2.39 -1.53 -8.42
CA ILE A 307 -0.96 -1.57 -8.71
C ILE A 307 -0.68 -0.76 -9.98
N GLY A 308 0.26 0.19 -9.85
CA GLY A 308 0.54 1.09 -10.96
C GLY A 308 1.54 2.18 -10.62
N GLU A 309 1.37 3.34 -11.26
CA GLU A 309 2.15 4.55 -11.03
C GLU A 309 1.21 5.69 -10.62
N SER A 310 1.62 6.51 -9.66
CA SER A 310 0.91 7.75 -9.31
C SER A 310 1.58 8.94 -10.00
N GLY A 311 0.75 9.82 -10.60
CA GLY A 311 1.18 11.13 -11.08
C GLY A 311 1.29 12.17 -9.97
N GLU A 312 1.38 13.44 -10.33
CA GLU A 312 1.39 14.55 -9.37
C GLU A 312 0.05 14.63 -8.61
N LYS A 313 0.12 14.91 -7.30
CA LYS A 313 -1.07 15.14 -6.49
C LYS A 313 -1.83 16.36 -7.03
N ARG A 314 -3.14 16.25 -7.17
CA ARG A 314 -4.00 17.40 -7.42
C ARG A 314 -4.01 18.29 -6.17
N GLU A 315 -3.35 19.43 -6.21
CA GLU A 315 -3.59 20.47 -5.23
C GLU A 315 -4.97 21.09 -5.53
N MET A 316 -5.87 21.00 -4.56
CA MET A 316 -7.10 21.81 -4.62
C MET A 316 -6.67 23.27 -4.57
N GLY A 317 -6.93 24.01 -5.64
CA GLY A 317 -6.66 25.43 -5.70
C GLY A 317 -7.30 26.15 -4.49
N LYS A 318 -6.53 27.00 -3.83
CA LYS A 318 -7.08 27.89 -2.80
C LYS A 318 -8.22 28.68 -3.42
N LEU A 319 -9.40 28.61 -2.84
CA LEU A 319 -10.49 29.54 -3.11
C LEU A 319 -10.00 30.95 -2.71
N GLU A 320 -9.60 31.74 -3.68
CA GLU A 320 -9.42 33.16 -3.47
C GLU A 320 -10.79 33.80 -3.33
N LYS A 321 -11.04 34.42 -2.18
CA LYS A 321 -12.18 35.26 -1.95
C LYS A 321 -12.09 36.43 -2.91
N ILE A 322 -12.97 36.48 -3.90
CA ILE A 322 -13.15 37.67 -4.73
C ILE A 322 -13.68 38.74 -3.79
N GLY A 323 -12.86 39.74 -3.52
CA GLY A 323 -13.26 40.89 -2.72
C GLY A 323 -14.37 41.67 -3.44
N ASP A 324 -15.45 41.91 -2.76
CA ASP A 324 -16.41 42.98 -3.11
C ASP A 324 -15.70 44.33 -3.03
N ASP A 325 -15.25 44.84 -4.17
CA ASP A 325 -15.01 46.28 -4.32
C ASP A 325 -16.36 46.94 -4.43
N GLN A 326 -16.82 47.56 -3.34
CA GLN A 326 -17.90 48.54 -3.36
C GLN A 326 -17.29 49.93 -3.38
N ASP A 327 -17.75 50.72 -4.35
CA ASP A 327 -17.68 52.18 -4.44
C ASP A 327 -18.02 52.90 -3.13
#